data_b4b619d19dd50036d32247aa04b9772a
#
_entry.id   b4b619d19dd50036d32247aa04b9772a
#
_cell.length_a   1.000
_cell.length_b   1.000
_cell.length_c   1.000
_cell.angle_alpha   90.00
_cell.angle_beta   90.00
_cell.angle_gamma   90.00
#
_symmetry.space_group_name_H-M   'P 1'
#
loop_
_entity.id
_entity.type
_entity.pdbx_description
1 polymer ?
#
loop_
_entity_poly.entity_id
_entity_poly.type
_entity_poly.pdbx_seq_one_letter_code
_entity_poly.pdbx_strand_id
1 'polypeptide(L)'
;MNTILRKQFLAHVGQTSPSPMLVEVERAEGTFFYTPEGKRYYDLVAGVSVSNVGHCNPAVVRAVQEQAARYMHVMVYGELVETPQVEYASKLASLLPGELE
;
A
#
# COMPACT_ATOMS: atom_id res chain seq x y z
N MET A 1 -1.79 -1.96 -27.23
CA MET A 1 -2.66 -0.81 -27.54
C MET A 1 -2.30 0.35 -26.60
N ASN A 2 -2.19 1.57 -27.11
CA ASN A 2 -1.79 2.73 -26.29
C ASN A 2 -3.06 3.41 -25.78
N THR A 3 -3.54 3.02 -24.60
CA THR A 3 -4.76 3.58 -23.98
C THR A 3 -4.60 5.04 -23.61
N ILE A 4 -5.69 5.74 -23.32
CA ILE A 4 -5.69 7.11 -22.83
C ILE A 4 -4.92 7.20 -21.51
N LEU A 5 -5.10 6.22 -20.62
CA LEU A 5 -4.43 6.17 -19.33
C LEU A 5 -2.90 6.07 -19.46
N ARG A 6 -2.40 5.24 -20.36
CA ARG A 6 -0.94 5.15 -20.63
C ARG A 6 -0.35 6.44 -21.18
N LYS A 7 -1.10 7.13 -22.05
CA LYS A 7 -0.67 8.44 -22.56
C LYS A 7 -0.57 9.47 -21.43
N GLN A 8 -1.56 9.52 -20.57
CA GLN A 8 -1.57 10.40 -19.39
C GLN A 8 -0.44 10.06 -18.41
N PHE A 9 -0.21 8.77 -18.16
CA PHE A 9 0.91 8.31 -17.34
C PHE A 9 2.25 8.82 -17.87
N LEU A 10 2.51 8.64 -19.17
CA LEU A 10 3.76 9.09 -19.79
C LEU A 10 3.91 10.62 -19.81
N ALA A 11 2.80 11.35 -19.87
CA ALA A 11 2.82 12.80 -19.92
C ALA A 11 2.93 13.48 -18.54
N HIS A 12 2.41 12.85 -17.48
CA HIS A 12 2.18 13.53 -16.20
C HIS A 12 2.81 12.83 -15.00
N VAL A 13 3.20 11.57 -15.10
CA VAL A 13 3.83 10.83 -14.00
C VAL A 13 5.32 10.66 -14.29
N GLY A 14 6.17 11.05 -13.34
CA GLY A 14 7.62 10.84 -13.43
C GLY A 14 7.94 9.34 -13.46
N GLN A 15 8.59 8.88 -14.53
CA GLN A 15 9.05 7.50 -14.64
C GLN A 15 10.43 7.36 -14.00
N THR A 16 10.64 6.27 -13.28
CA THR A 16 11.94 5.91 -12.66
C THR A 16 12.82 5.06 -13.59
N SER A 17 12.30 4.71 -14.77
CA SER A 17 12.97 3.92 -15.80
C SER A 17 12.70 4.50 -17.18
N PRO A 18 13.67 4.47 -18.12
CA PRO A 18 13.44 4.88 -19.50
C PRO A 18 12.50 3.93 -20.26
N SER A 19 12.24 2.74 -19.71
CA SER A 19 11.37 1.72 -20.32
C SER A 19 10.39 1.17 -19.30
N PRO A 20 9.38 1.95 -18.86
CA PRO A 20 8.38 1.47 -17.91
C PRO A 20 7.54 0.34 -18.52
N MET A 21 7.09 -0.60 -17.70
CA MET A 21 6.35 -1.80 -18.13
C MET A 21 4.99 -1.47 -18.76
N LEU A 22 4.40 -0.33 -18.42
CA LEU A 22 3.12 0.17 -18.92
C LEU A 22 1.96 -0.83 -18.77
N VAL A 23 2.01 -1.69 -17.78
CA VAL A 23 0.89 -2.57 -17.43
C VAL A 23 -0.16 -1.78 -16.68
N GLU A 24 -1.36 -1.71 -17.20
CA GLU A 24 -2.48 -1.09 -16.49
C GLU A 24 -2.99 -2.05 -15.42
N VAL A 25 -3.10 -1.56 -14.20
CA VAL A 25 -3.63 -2.35 -13.07
C VAL A 25 -5.02 -1.81 -12.72
N GLU A 26 -6.03 -2.66 -12.81
CA GLU A 26 -7.40 -2.33 -12.43
C GLU A 26 -7.69 -2.69 -10.97
N ARG A 27 -7.25 -3.87 -10.54
CA ARG A 27 -7.42 -4.37 -9.17
C ARG A 27 -6.30 -5.32 -8.78
N ALA A 28 -6.15 -5.54 -7.48
CA ALA A 28 -5.22 -6.52 -6.95
C ALA A 28 -5.88 -7.30 -5.80
N GLU A 29 -5.53 -8.59 -5.66
CA GLU A 29 -6.08 -9.47 -4.63
C GLU A 29 -5.10 -10.61 -4.32
N GLY A 30 -4.80 -10.84 -3.06
CA GLY A 30 -3.83 -11.83 -2.64
C GLY A 30 -2.46 -11.59 -3.29
N THR A 31 -1.97 -12.55 -4.04
CA THR A 31 -0.67 -12.46 -4.75
C THR A 31 -0.79 -12.02 -6.21
N PHE A 32 -1.94 -11.53 -6.61
CA PHE A 32 -2.22 -11.20 -8.01
C PHE A 32 -2.63 -9.75 -8.20
N PHE A 33 -2.30 -9.20 -9.36
CA PHE A 33 -2.99 -8.04 -9.90
C PHE A 33 -3.60 -8.36 -11.27
N TYR A 34 -4.57 -7.56 -11.67
CA TYR A 34 -5.39 -7.79 -12.86
C TYR A 34 -5.45 -6.54 -13.72
N THR A 35 -5.39 -6.74 -15.03
CA THR A 35 -5.59 -5.66 -15.99
C THR A 35 -7.09 -5.44 -16.29
N PRO A 36 -7.46 -4.31 -16.93
CA PRO A 36 -8.83 -4.07 -17.37
C PRO A 36 -9.41 -5.15 -18.28
N GLU A 37 -8.55 -5.84 -19.03
CA GLU A 37 -8.94 -6.96 -19.89
C GLU A 37 -9.07 -8.29 -19.13
N GLY A 38 -8.88 -8.28 -17.80
CA GLY A 38 -8.97 -9.46 -16.97
C GLY A 38 -7.74 -10.36 -16.98
N LYS A 39 -6.63 -9.93 -17.59
CA LYS A 39 -5.39 -10.68 -17.54
C LYS A 39 -4.80 -10.63 -16.14
N ARG A 40 -4.40 -11.78 -15.63
CA ARG A 40 -3.84 -11.95 -14.28
C ARG A 40 -2.32 -12.07 -14.30
N TYR A 41 -1.65 -11.38 -13.39
CA TYR A 41 -0.22 -11.47 -13.16
C TYR A 41 0.08 -11.83 -11.70
N TYR A 42 1.10 -12.65 -11.48
CA TYR A 42 1.67 -12.81 -10.15
C TYR A 42 2.46 -11.55 -9.79
N ASP A 43 2.18 -10.98 -8.64
CA ASP A 43 2.95 -9.87 -8.10
C ASP A 43 4.03 -10.40 -7.15
N LEU A 44 5.20 -10.67 -7.71
CA LEU A 44 6.37 -11.10 -6.94
C LEU A 44 7.19 -9.93 -6.38
N VAL A 45 6.86 -8.71 -6.79
CA VAL A 45 7.52 -7.49 -6.29
C VAL A 45 6.84 -6.97 -5.02
N ALA A 46 5.52 -7.15 -4.92
CA ALA A 46 4.71 -6.79 -3.75
C ALA A 46 4.94 -5.34 -3.29
N GLY A 47 5.05 -4.38 -4.24
CA GLY A 47 5.34 -2.99 -3.94
C GLY A 47 6.73 -2.76 -3.30
N VAL A 48 7.70 -3.61 -3.61
CA VAL A 48 9.02 -3.71 -2.97
C VAL A 48 8.87 -4.05 -1.48
N SER A 49 8.32 -5.24 -1.22
CA SER A 49 8.09 -5.80 0.13
C SER A 49 7.10 -5.01 1.00
N VAL A 50 6.14 -4.33 0.39
CA VAL A 50 5.10 -3.59 1.11
C VAL A 50 3.86 -4.45 1.35
N SER A 51 3.39 -5.19 0.33
CA SER A 51 2.15 -5.97 0.38
C SER A 51 2.38 -7.39 0.94
N ASN A 52 3.11 -7.51 2.05
CA ASN A 52 3.58 -8.80 2.58
C ASN A 52 2.46 -9.76 3.03
N VAL A 53 1.28 -9.23 3.33
CA VAL A 53 0.09 -10.02 3.70
C VAL A 53 -0.87 -10.22 2.51
N GLY A 54 -0.41 -9.89 1.32
CA GLY A 54 -1.20 -9.91 0.09
C GLY A 54 -2.04 -8.66 -0.13
N HIS A 55 -2.37 -8.42 -1.40
CA HIS A 55 -3.24 -7.30 -1.78
C HIS A 55 -4.64 -7.47 -1.20
N CYS A 56 -5.19 -6.36 -0.75
CA CYS A 56 -6.56 -6.28 -0.25
C CYS A 56 -6.89 -7.32 0.83
N ASN A 57 -5.94 -7.62 1.73
CA ASN A 57 -6.22 -8.48 2.88
C ASN A 57 -7.45 -7.95 3.64
N PRO A 58 -8.51 -8.75 3.83
CA PRO A 58 -9.78 -8.27 4.38
C PRO A 58 -9.66 -7.66 5.79
N ALA A 59 -8.75 -8.17 6.61
CA ALA A 59 -8.53 -7.62 7.95
C ALA A 59 -7.88 -6.24 7.89
N VAL A 60 -6.89 -6.07 7.01
CA VAL A 60 -6.22 -4.78 6.79
C VAL A 60 -7.20 -3.76 6.19
N VAL A 61 -7.97 -4.16 5.18
CA VAL A 61 -8.97 -3.27 4.55
C VAL A 61 -9.99 -2.77 5.57
N ARG A 62 -10.53 -3.66 6.41
CA ARG A 62 -11.47 -3.25 7.47
C ARG A 62 -10.83 -2.28 8.46
N ALA A 63 -9.62 -2.57 8.94
CA ALA A 63 -8.92 -1.69 9.89
C ALA A 63 -8.69 -0.29 9.30
N VAL A 64 -8.28 -0.21 8.02
CA VAL A 64 -8.11 1.06 7.31
C VAL A 64 -9.43 1.82 7.18
N GLN A 65 -10.50 1.15 6.78
CA GLN A 65 -11.83 1.75 6.64
C GLN A 65 -12.35 2.29 7.97
N GLU A 66 -12.24 1.51 9.04
CA GLU A 66 -12.66 1.91 10.39
C GLU A 66 -11.85 3.11 10.89
N GLN A 67 -10.53 3.08 10.72
CA GLN A 67 -9.67 4.19 11.13
C GLN A 67 -9.91 5.45 10.28
N ALA A 68 -10.06 5.32 8.98
CA ALA A 68 -10.32 6.45 8.08
C ALA A 68 -11.65 7.16 8.40
N ALA A 69 -12.65 6.42 8.89
CA ALA A 69 -13.91 6.99 9.36
C ALA A 69 -13.79 7.77 10.68
N ARG A 70 -12.73 7.53 11.47
CA ARG A 70 -12.46 8.26 12.71
C ARG A 70 -11.60 9.51 12.46
N TYR A 71 -10.41 9.29 11.92
CA TYR A 71 -9.49 10.33 11.46
C TYR A 71 -8.37 9.69 10.61
N MET A 72 -7.83 10.44 9.69
CA MET A 72 -6.70 10.02 8.83
C MET A 72 -5.39 10.63 9.29
N HIS A 73 -5.40 11.90 9.69
CA HIS A 73 -4.25 12.63 10.18
C HIS A 73 -4.70 13.78 11.09
N VAL A 74 -4.09 13.91 12.25
CA VAL A 74 -4.34 15.01 13.19
C VAL A 74 -3.07 15.80 13.44
N MET A 75 -1.99 15.12 13.84
CA MET A 75 -0.72 15.79 14.16
C MET A 75 0.46 14.85 13.84
N VAL A 76 1.49 15.40 13.21
CA VAL A 76 2.72 14.67 12.88
C VAL A 76 3.70 14.54 14.05
N TYR A 77 3.64 15.48 14.97
CA TYR A 77 4.52 15.48 16.14
C TYR A 77 3.91 14.71 17.32
N GLY A 78 4.75 14.24 18.24
CA GLY A 78 4.36 13.52 19.45
C GLY A 78 3.70 14.38 20.54
N GLU A 79 2.84 15.32 20.13
CA GLU A 79 2.11 16.21 21.03
C GLU A 79 0.75 15.65 21.45
N LEU A 80 0.15 14.81 20.60
CA LEU A 80 -1.15 14.20 20.84
C LEU A 80 -1.01 12.68 21.00
N VAL A 81 -1.85 12.13 21.87
CA VAL A 81 -1.94 10.67 22.05
C VAL A 81 -2.90 10.10 21.01
N GLU A 82 -2.36 9.49 19.98
CA GLU A 82 -3.12 8.89 18.88
C GLU A 82 -3.08 7.35 18.98
N THR A 83 -4.25 6.73 19.08
CA THR A 83 -4.39 5.29 19.36
C THR A 83 -3.60 4.40 18.40
N PRO A 84 -3.70 4.54 17.06
CA PRO A 84 -2.97 3.66 16.15
C PRO A 84 -1.44 3.75 16.32
N GLN A 85 -0.92 4.93 16.56
CA GLN A 85 0.50 5.18 16.76
C GLN A 85 1.00 4.51 18.06
N VAL A 86 0.25 4.67 19.15
CA VAL A 86 0.60 4.10 20.47
C VAL A 86 0.52 2.57 20.42
N GLU A 87 -0.55 2.01 19.85
CA GLU A 87 -0.73 0.56 19.73
C GLU A 87 0.37 -0.07 18.86
N TYR A 88 0.70 0.56 17.73
CA TYR A 88 1.78 0.09 16.88
C TYR A 88 3.13 0.11 17.59
N ALA A 89 3.49 1.22 18.24
CA ALA A 89 4.75 1.35 18.96
C ALA A 89 4.86 0.33 20.09
N SER A 90 3.81 0.18 20.90
CA SER A 90 3.76 -0.79 21.99
C SER A 90 3.89 -2.23 21.49
N LYS A 91 3.21 -2.54 20.37
CA LYS A 91 3.30 -3.87 19.74
C LYS A 91 4.70 -4.14 19.20
N LEU A 92 5.30 -3.18 18.54
CA LEU A 92 6.65 -3.30 18.01
C LEU A 92 7.67 -3.52 19.14
N ALA A 93 7.64 -2.69 20.18
CA ALA A 93 8.51 -2.81 21.34
C ALA A 93 8.40 -4.21 21.99
N SER A 94 7.18 -4.75 22.10
CA SER A 94 6.97 -6.10 22.68
C SER A 94 7.60 -7.25 21.87
N LEU A 95 8.00 -7.00 20.63
CA LEU A 95 8.64 -7.99 19.75
C LEU A 95 10.16 -7.83 19.65
N LEU A 96 10.69 -6.75 20.17
CA LEU A 96 12.12 -6.46 20.16
C LEU A 96 12.78 -6.98 21.45
N PRO A 97 14.11 -7.25 21.44
CA PRO A 97 14.87 -7.48 22.67
C PRO A 97 14.72 -6.30 23.63
N GLY A 98 14.62 -6.56 24.95
CA GLY A 98 14.33 -5.57 25.97
C GLY A 98 15.32 -4.39 26.08
N GLU A 99 16.47 -4.50 25.46
CA GLU A 99 17.47 -3.42 25.34
C GLU A 99 17.22 -2.44 24.19
N LEU A 100 16.15 -2.68 23.41
CA LEU A 100 15.74 -1.85 22.26
C LEU A 100 14.35 -1.21 22.43
N GLU A 101 13.85 -1.15 23.66
CA GLU A 101 12.57 -0.51 24.00
C GLU A 101 12.61 1.02 23.87
#